data_898d96adf62f9ff4de8ef2d3bc94d513
#
_entry.id   898d96adf62f9ff4de8ef2d3bc94d513
#
_cell.length_a   1.000
_cell.length_b   1.000
_cell.length_c   1.000
_cell.angle_alpha   90.00
_cell.angle_beta   90.00
_cell.angle_gamma   90.00
#
_symmetry.space_group_name_H-M   'P 1'
#
loop_
_entity.id
_entity.type
_entity.pdbx_description
1 polymer ?
#
loop_
_entity_poly.entity_id
_entity_poly.type
_entity_poly.pdbx_seq_one_letter_code
_entity_poly.pdbx_strand_id
1 'polypeptide(L)'
;TTLIALFSYDFIVLNVNAVVSQAVGLAALLAVLVMRLVMGKEAFARVGLAGGRPRYWLIFGAGFVAFYGLQTVLNMLFRLGQTVDITALVGGGVQLPAPLLWFIVALQSVVLGPFLGLLFAFGEEFGWRGYLQSELLRLGKVRAMLAIGVIWGLWHAPVIAMGHNYPGYPAAGILLMTAYCIGLAVV
;
A
#
# COMPACT_ATOMS: atom_id res chain seq x y z
N THR A 1 -25.54 16.34 -18.47
CA THR A 1 -24.92 16.58 -17.14
C THR A 1 -24.00 15.43 -16.72
N THR A 2 -24.36 14.17 -16.96
CA THR A 2 -23.57 12.99 -16.55
C THR A 2 -22.26 12.83 -17.34
N LEU A 3 -22.26 13.18 -18.63
CA LEU A 3 -21.06 13.16 -19.47
C LEU A 3 -20.03 14.19 -19.02
N ILE A 4 -20.47 15.36 -18.57
CA ILE A 4 -19.58 16.41 -18.08
C ILE A 4 -18.90 15.98 -16.77
N ALA A 5 -19.61 15.25 -15.90
CA ALA A 5 -19.02 14.72 -14.67
C ALA A 5 -17.99 13.62 -14.96
N LEU A 6 -18.21 12.77 -15.97
CA LEU A 6 -17.26 11.74 -16.39
C LEU A 6 -15.97 12.30 -17.00
N PHE A 7 -16.01 13.51 -17.53
CA PHE A 7 -14.85 14.22 -18.09
C PHE A 7 -14.39 15.36 -17.19
N SER A 8 -14.89 15.43 -15.94
CA SER A 8 -14.37 16.41 -14.98
C SER A 8 -12.89 16.12 -14.67
N TYR A 9 -12.14 17.18 -14.48
CA TYR A 9 -10.71 17.09 -14.13
C TYR A 9 -10.52 16.15 -12.92
N ASP A 10 -11.36 16.27 -11.90
CA ASP A 10 -11.27 15.46 -10.68
C ASP A 10 -11.49 13.97 -10.96
N PHE A 11 -12.47 13.62 -11.80
CA PHE A 11 -12.72 12.24 -12.18
C PHE A 11 -11.53 11.63 -12.94
N ILE A 12 -10.98 12.38 -13.90
CA ILE A 12 -9.82 11.93 -14.68
C ILE A 12 -8.61 11.77 -13.76
N VAL A 13 -8.31 12.76 -12.90
CA VAL A 13 -7.17 12.72 -11.98
C VAL A 13 -7.29 11.57 -11.00
N LEU A 14 -8.46 11.35 -10.39
CA LEU A 14 -8.68 10.23 -9.47
C LEU A 14 -8.49 8.87 -10.15
N ASN A 15 -9.01 8.70 -11.36
CA ASN A 15 -8.88 7.43 -12.08
C ASN A 15 -7.45 7.21 -12.60
N VAL A 16 -6.79 8.24 -13.10
CA VAL A 16 -5.38 8.15 -13.51
C VAL A 16 -4.50 7.82 -12.30
N ASN A 17 -4.69 8.48 -11.17
CA ASN A 17 -3.94 8.20 -9.96
C ASN A 17 -4.16 6.76 -9.46
N ALA A 18 -5.39 6.25 -9.50
CA ALA A 18 -5.69 4.88 -9.15
C ALA A 18 -4.97 3.89 -10.09
N VAL A 19 -5.05 4.11 -11.42
CA VAL A 19 -4.39 3.26 -12.42
C VAL A 19 -2.87 3.30 -12.26
N VAL A 20 -2.29 4.49 -12.06
CA VAL A 20 -0.84 4.64 -11.87
C VAL A 20 -0.39 3.94 -10.59
N SER A 21 -1.12 4.07 -9.49
CA SER A 21 -0.81 3.38 -8.23
C SER A 21 -0.83 1.86 -8.40
N GLN A 22 -1.81 1.32 -9.13
CA GLN A 22 -1.89 -0.10 -9.45
C GLN A 22 -0.72 -0.54 -10.37
N ALA A 23 -0.40 0.25 -11.39
CA ALA A 23 0.72 -0.03 -12.30
C ALA A 23 2.07 -0.04 -11.58
N VAL A 24 2.25 0.83 -10.59
CA VAL A 24 3.46 0.91 -9.76
C VAL A 24 3.61 -0.38 -8.93
N GLY A 25 2.56 -0.90 -8.31
CA GLY A 25 2.60 -2.19 -7.60
C GLY A 25 2.91 -3.37 -8.53
N LEU A 26 2.29 -3.39 -9.72
CA LEU A 26 2.57 -4.43 -10.73
C LEU A 26 3.99 -4.33 -11.30
N ALA A 27 4.57 -3.14 -11.41
CA ALA A 27 5.93 -2.96 -11.91
C ALA A 27 6.96 -3.70 -11.03
N ALA A 28 6.80 -3.69 -9.72
CA ALA A 28 7.66 -4.44 -8.81
C ALA A 28 7.58 -5.95 -9.06
N LEU A 29 6.38 -6.49 -9.26
CA LEU A 29 6.17 -7.90 -9.60
C LEU A 29 6.79 -8.24 -10.96
N LEU A 30 6.60 -7.41 -11.98
CA LEU A 30 7.18 -7.61 -13.30
C LEU A 30 8.70 -7.56 -13.27
N ALA A 31 9.29 -6.64 -12.52
CA ALA A 31 10.74 -6.56 -12.33
C ALA A 31 11.30 -7.88 -11.75
N VAL A 32 10.62 -8.44 -10.76
CA VAL A 32 11.00 -9.73 -10.17
C VAL A 32 10.90 -10.87 -11.17
N LEU A 33 9.83 -10.92 -11.98
CA LEU A 33 9.69 -11.94 -13.02
C LEU A 33 10.78 -11.84 -14.09
N VAL A 34 11.09 -10.61 -14.54
CA VAL A 34 12.21 -10.34 -15.46
C VAL A 34 13.53 -10.77 -14.85
N MET A 35 13.78 -10.45 -13.59
CA MET A 35 14.99 -10.85 -12.89
C MET A 35 15.11 -12.37 -12.80
N ARG A 36 14.02 -13.09 -12.57
CA ARG A 36 14.01 -14.55 -12.60
C ARG A 36 14.46 -15.10 -13.96
N LEU A 37 13.99 -14.48 -15.04
CA LEU A 37 14.37 -14.88 -16.40
C LEU A 37 15.84 -14.60 -16.70
N VAL A 38 16.37 -13.48 -16.21
CA VAL A 38 17.75 -13.04 -16.46
C VAL A 38 18.75 -13.73 -15.53
N MET A 39 18.44 -13.86 -14.24
CA MET A 39 19.37 -14.34 -13.22
C MET A 39 19.20 -15.82 -12.85
N GLY A 40 18.18 -16.48 -13.39
CA GLY A 40 17.95 -17.90 -13.22
C GLY A 40 17.34 -18.31 -11.88
N LYS A 41 17.18 -19.63 -11.69
CA LYS A 41 16.46 -20.21 -10.54
C LYS A 41 17.21 -20.05 -9.21
N GLU A 42 18.52 -19.95 -9.22
CA GLU A 42 19.34 -19.90 -7.99
C GLU A 42 19.21 -18.56 -7.26
N ALA A 43 19.17 -17.45 -8.01
CA ALA A 43 18.89 -16.14 -7.42
C ALA A 43 17.48 -16.08 -6.79
N PHE A 44 16.54 -16.79 -7.40
CA PHE A 44 15.16 -16.87 -6.95
C PHE A 44 14.97 -17.74 -5.70
N ALA A 45 15.81 -18.77 -5.50
CA ALA A 45 15.76 -19.65 -4.33
C ALA A 45 16.10 -18.92 -3.01
N ARG A 46 16.78 -17.78 -3.10
CA ARG A 46 17.17 -16.96 -1.93
C ARG A 46 16.11 -15.97 -1.46
N VAL A 47 15.02 -15.84 -2.20
CA VAL A 47 13.99 -14.78 -1.97
C VAL A 47 13.04 -15.11 -0.81
N GLY A 48 13.22 -16.22 -0.12
CA GLY A 48 12.50 -16.53 1.13
C GLY A 48 10.98 -16.76 0.96
N LEU A 49 10.54 -17.35 -0.15
CA LEU A 49 9.14 -17.74 -0.38
C LEU A 49 8.72 -18.91 0.53
N ALA A 50 8.82 -18.72 1.84
CA ALA A 50 8.30 -19.67 2.81
C ALA A 50 7.09 -19.09 3.52
N GLY A 51 6.04 -19.90 3.71
CA GLY A 51 4.80 -19.47 4.37
C GLY A 51 4.94 -19.03 5.83
N GLY A 52 6.14 -19.16 6.41
CA GLY A 52 6.42 -18.77 7.78
C GLY A 52 5.64 -19.62 8.80
N ARG A 53 5.73 -19.23 10.06
CA ARG A 53 4.97 -19.90 11.13
C ARG A 53 3.59 -19.22 11.29
N PRO A 54 2.48 -19.96 11.33
CA PRO A 54 1.12 -19.39 11.41
C PRO A 54 0.91 -18.40 12.57
N ARG A 55 1.64 -18.58 13.69
CA ARG A 55 1.58 -17.67 14.83
C ARG A 55 1.93 -16.23 14.47
N TYR A 56 2.85 -16.01 13.53
CA TYR A 56 3.23 -14.67 13.11
C TYR A 56 2.15 -14.01 12.27
N TRP A 57 1.43 -14.76 11.45
CA TRP A 57 0.27 -14.25 10.73
C TRP A 57 -0.81 -13.74 11.69
N LEU A 58 -1.05 -14.50 12.78
CA LEU A 58 -2.00 -14.09 13.82
C LEU A 58 -1.51 -12.86 14.59
N ILE A 59 -0.23 -12.80 14.97
CA ILE A 59 0.35 -11.65 15.69
C ILE A 59 0.28 -10.40 14.83
N PHE A 60 0.68 -10.47 13.57
CA PHE A 60 0.62 -9.32 12.65
C PHE A 60 -0.83 -8.91 12.37
N GLY A 61 -1.73 -9.85 12.11
CA GLY A 61 -3.15 -9.57 11.91
C GLY A 61 -3.78 -8.89 13.12
N ALA A 62 -3.55 -9.42 14.31
CA ALA A 62 -4.02 -8.81 15.56
C ALA A 62 -3.39 -7.44 15.81
N GLY A 63 -2.09 -7.28 15.51
CA GLY A 63 -1.38 -6.00 15.59
C GLY A 63 -1.98 -4.94 14.68
N PHE A 64 -2.32 -5.30 13.44
CA PHE A 64 -3.01 -4.42 12.49
C PHE A 64 -4.38 -3.98 13.02
N VAL A 65 -5.20 -4.91 13.48
CA VAL A 65 -6.52 -4.60 14.05
C VAL A 65 -6.38 -3.68 15.28
N ALA A 66 -5.43 -3.97 16.17
CA ALA A 66 -5.17 -3.13 17.34
C ALA A 66 -4.69 -1.72 16.95
N PHE A 67 -3.81 -1.60 15.97
CA PHE A 67 -3.29 -0.32 15.48
C PHE A 67 -4.42 0.55 14.89
N TYR A 68 -5.21 0.01 13.97
CA TYR A 68 -6.32 0.76 13.37
C TYR A 68 -7.45 1.03 14.38
N GLY A 69 -7.68 0.11 15.31
CA GLY A 69 -8.62 0.33 16.41
C GLY A 69 -8.16 1.50 17.30
N LEU A 70 -6.89 1.53 17.68
CA LEU A 70 -6.32 2.64 18.46
C LEU A 70 -6.39 3.96 17.67
N GLN A 71 -6.02 3.95 16.39
CA GLN A 71 -6.11 5.12 15.52
C GLN A 71 -7.55 5.66 15.47
N THR A 72 -8.52 4.78 15.31
CA THR A 72 -9.95 5.16 15.30
C THR A 72 -10.35 5.81 16.62
N VAL A 73 -9.98 5.21 17.75
CA VAL A 73 -10.26 5.75 19.09
C VAL A 73 -9.61 7.12 19.26
N LEU A 74 -8.34 7.28 18.89
CA LEU A 74 -7.64 8.56 18.97
C LEU A 74 -8.29 9.62 18.08
N ASN A 75 -8.67 9.27 16.85
CA ASN A 75 -9.38 10.17 15.95
C ASN A 75 -10.73 10.63 16.55
N MET A 76 -11.45 9.74 17.20
CA MET A 76 -12.71 10.07 17.87
C MET A 76 -12.50 10.97 19.09
N LEU A 77 -11.52 10.64 19.95
CA LEU A 77 -11.22 11.39 21.17
C LEU A 77 -10.72 12.81 20.88
N PHE A 78 -9.83 12.95 19.93
CA PHE A 78 -9.20 14.23 19.57
C PHE A 78 -9.91 14.95 18.43
N ARG A 79 -10.99 14.39 17.89
CA ARG A 79 -11.74 14.94 16.74
C ARG A 79 -10.83 15.27 15.54
N LEU A 80 -9.85 14.41 15.28
CA LEU A 80 -8.86 14.62 14.21
C LEU A 80 -9.43 14.28 12.81
N GLY A 81 -10.56 13.58 12.74
CA GLY A 81 -11.22 13.18 11.50
C GLY A 81 -12.70 13.53 11.50
N GLN A 82 -13.26 13.67 10.32
CA GLN A 82 -14.70 13.76 10.13
C GLN A 82 -15.30 12.37 9.97
N THR A 83 -16.52 12.18 10.44
CA THR A 83 -17.29 10.96 10.13
C THR A 83 -17.54 10.91 8.63
N VAL A 84 -17.09 9.85 7.99
CA VAL A 84 -17.30 9.67 6.57
C VAL A 84 -18.76 9.29 6.34
N ASP A 85 -19.44 10.03 5.47
CA ASP A 85 -20.74 9.62 4.97
C ASP A 85 -20.53 8.38 4.08
N ILE A 86 -21.06 7.25 4.53
CA ILE A 86 -20.92 5.97 3.81
C ILE A 86 -21.58 6.03 2.43
N THR A 87 -22.61 6.87 2.24
CA THR A 87 -23.25 7.04 0.94
C THR A 87 -22.33 7.73 -0.07
N ALA A 88 -21.45 8.62 0.41
CA ALA A 88 -20.44 9.28 -0.40
C ALA A 88 -19.32 8.31 -0.84
N LEU A 89 -18.98 7.30 -0.01
CA LEU A 89 -17.98 6.26 -0.34
C LEU A 89 -18.42 5.32 -1.46
N VAL A 90 -19.73 5.05 -1.55
CA VAL A 90 -20.28 4.09 -2.53
C VAL A 90 -20.69 4.77 -3.85
N GLY A 91 -20.52 6.11 -3.93
CA GLY A 91 -20.95 6.92 -5.06
C GLY A 91 -22.44 7.25 -4.96
N GLY A 92 -22.79 8.51 -4.92
CA GLY A 92 -24.12 9.07 -4.56
C GLY A 92 -25.32 8.67 -5.42
N GLY A 93 -25.21 7.63 -6.27
CA GLY A 93 -26.32 7.05 -7.04
C GLY A 93 -26.88 5.76 -6.46
N VAL A 94 -26.25 5.18 -5.43
CA VAL A 94 -26.66 3.89 -4.86
C VAL A 94 -27.53 4.13 -3.63
N GLN A 95 -28.82 3.93 -3.79
CA GLN A 95 -29.79 4.03 -2.69
C GLN A 95 -29.97 2.64 -2.03
N LEU A 96 -29.05 2.28 -1.15
CA LEU A 96 -29.16 1.08 -0.33
C LEU A 96 -29.35 1.45 1.15
N PRO A 97 -30.04 0.59 1.93
CA PRO A 97 -30.14 0.79 3.37
C PRO A 97 -28.75 0.88 4.04
N ALA A 98 -28.55 1.80 4.97
CA ALA A 98 -27.27 2.01 5.63
C ALA A 98 -26.63 0.72 6.21
N PRO A 99 -27.38 -0.21 6.84
CA PRO A 99 -26.81 -1.48 7.31
C PRO A 99 -26.22 -2.34 6.20
N LEU A 100 -26.84 -2.33 5.00
CA LEU A 100 -26.34 -3.09 3.85
C LEU A 100 -25.10 -2.43 3.28
N LEU A 101 -25.04 -1.09 3.22
CA LEU A 101 -23.84 -0.37 2.82
C LEU A 101 -22.67 -0.67 3.74
N TRP A 102 -22.88 -0.63 5.06
CA TRP A 102 -21.84 -0.99 6.03
C TRP A 102 -21.38 -2.43 5.88
N PHE A 103 -22.29 -3.37 5.63
CA PHE A 103 -21.95 -4.76 5.37
C PHE A 103 -21.07 -4.90 4.12
N ILE A 104 -21.43 -4.23 3.01
CA ILE A 104 -20.66 -4.25 1.76
C ILE A 104 -19.26 -3.66 1.98
N VAL A 105 -19.16 -2.51 2.66
CA VAL A 105 -17.85 -1.88 2.96
C VAL A 105 -17.01 -2.77 3.87
N ALA A 106 -17.60 -3.38 4.88
CA ALA A 106 -16.91 -4.31 5.76
C ALA A 106 -16.42 -5.54 4.99
N LEU A 107 -17.26 -6.14 4.15
CA LEU A 107 -16.88 -7.28 3.29
C LEU A 107 -15.75 -6.91 2.34
N GLN A 108 -15.85 -5.76 1.69
CA GLN A 108 -14.81 -5.26 0.80
C GLN A 108 -13.50 -5.01 1.56
N SER A 109 -13.56 -4.36 2.72
CA SER A 109 -12.37 -4.00 3.49
C SER A 109 -11.69 -5.20 4.13
N VAL A 110 -12.46 -6.18 4.61
CA VAL A 110 -11.93 -7.34 5.37
C VAL A 110 -11.58 -8.52 4.46
N VAL A 111 -12.30 -8.70 3.36
CA VAL A 111 -12.12 -9.86 2.47
C VAL A 111 -11.48 -9.46 1.15
N LEU A 112 -12.17 -8.63 0.37
CA LEU A 112 -11.73 -8.31 -1.00
C LEU A 112 -10.49 -7.42 -1.03
N GLY A 113 -10.43 -6.39 -0.19
CA GLY A 113 -9.30 -5.46 -0.13
C GLY A 113 -7.98 -6.16 0.20
N PRO A 114 -7.88 -6.93 1.28
CA PRO A 114 -6.68 -7.70 1.59
C PRO A 114 -6.32 -8.71 0.51
N PHE A 115 -7.31 -9.40 -0.08
CA PHE A 115 -7.04 -10.39 -1.14
C PHE A 115 -6.49 -9.75 -2.42
N LEU A 116 -7.08 -8.64 -2.86
CA LEU A 116 -6.59 -7.88 -4.02
C LEU A 116 -5.28 -7.17 -3.69
N GLY A 117 -5.19 -6.56 -2.50
CA GLY A 117 -3.98 -5.90 -2.03
C GLY A 117 -2.79 -6.84 -1.90
N LEU A 118 -3.03 -8.14 -1.63
CA LEU A 118 -1.98 -9.16 -1.56
C LEU A 118 -1.18 -9.26 -2.87
N LEU A 119 -1.83 -9.13 -4.02
CA LEU A 119 -1.15 -9.22 -5.32
C LEU A 119 -0.14 -8.07 -5.50
N PHE A 120 -0.53 -6.85 -5.13
CA PHE A 120 0.33 -5.67 -5.25
C PHE A 120 1.40 -5.66 -4.14
N ALA A 121 0.98 -5.86 -2.89
CA ALA A 121 1.89 -5.92 -1.76
C ALA A 121 2.91 -7.07 -1.92
N PHE A 122 2.51 -8.23 -2.44
CA PHE A 122 3.42 -9.32 -2.72
C PHE A 122 4.51 -8.93 -3.70
N GLY A 123 4.18 -8.21 -4.77
CA GLY A 123 5.17 -7.73 -5.74
C GLY A 123 6.20 -6.81 -5.10
N GLU A 124 5.74 -5.85 -4.29
CA GLU A 124 6.61 -4.93 -3.55
C GLU A 124 7.48 -5.66 -2.53
N GLU A 125 6.87 -6.47 -1.66
CA GLU A 125 7.59 -7.22 -0.63
C GLU A 125 8.63 -8.18 -1.22
N PHE A 126 8.27 -8.81 -2.31
CA PHE A 126 9.16 -9.71 -3.01
C PHE A 126 10.38 -8.98 -3.61
N GLY A 127 10.16 -7.81 -4.21
CA GLY A 127 11.22 -6.96 -4.75
C GLY A 127 12.10 -6.37 -3.66
N TRP A 128 11.48 -5.72 -2.67
CA TRP A 128 12.20 -4.97 -1.64
C TRP A 128 12.86 -5.89 -0.61
N ARG A 129 12.08 -6.76 0.01
CA ARG A 129 12.55 -7.61 1.11
C ARG A 129 13.11 -8.94 0.62
N GLY A 130 12.46 -9.52 -0.37
CA GLY A 130 12.94 -10.78 -0.91
C GLY A 130 14.27 -10.67 -1.63
N TYR A 131 14.38 -9.72 -2.56
CA TYR A 131 15.57 -9.59 -3.40
C TYR A 131 16.53 -8.50 -2.95
N LEU A 132 16.10 -7.23 -2.97
CA LEU A 132 17.00 -6.10 -2.76
C LEU A 132 17.64 -6.12 -1.37
N GLN A 133 16.87 -6.46 -0.36
CA GLN A 133 17.38 -6.60 1.01
C GLN A 133 18.46 -7.66 1.10
N SER A 134 18.27 -8.82 0.51
CA SER A 134 19.25 -9.90 0.53
C SER A 134 20.58 -9.50 -0.12
N GLU A 135 20.51 -8.72 -1.20
CA GLU A 135 21.68 -8.21 -1.90
C GLU A 135 22.39 -7.09 -1.15
N LEU A 136 21.66 -6.19 -0.51
CA LEU A 136 22.23 -5.07 0.22
C LEU A 136 22.74 -5.42 1.61
N LEU A 137 22.30 -6.54 2.20
CA LEU A 137 22.81 -7.01 3.51
C LEU A 137 24.33 -7.20 3.53
N ARG A 138 24.96 -7.38 2.38
CA ARG A 138 26.43 -7.38 2.22
C ARG A 138 27.10 -6.08 2.68
N LEU A 139 26.38 -4.95 2.68
CA LEU A 139 26.85 -3.66 3.14
C LEU A 139 26.76 -3.48 4.66
N GLY A 140 26.25 -4.50 5.37
CA GLY A 140 25.90 -4.48 6.77
C GLY A 140 24.45 -4.09 7.02
N LYS A 141 23.86 -4.63 8.07
CA LYS A 141 22.42 -4.57 8.37
C LYS A 141 21.86 -3.13 8.35
N VAL A 142 22.47 -2.21 9.07
CA VAL A 142 21.97 -0.83 9.18
C VAL A 142 22.01 -0.10 7.83
N ARG A 143 23.12 -0.24 7.10
CA ARG A 143 23.27 0.41 5.79
C ARG A 143 22.26 -0.15 4.77
N ALA A 144 22.03 -1.47 4.78
CA ALA A 144 21.04 -2.10 3.93
C ALA A 144 19.63 -1.57 4.20
N MET A 145 19.22 -1.50 5.46
CA MET A 145 17.91 -1.00 5.87
C MET A 145 17.70 0.46 5.47
N LEU A 146 18.70 1.32 5.69
CA LEU A 146 18.65 2.71 5.27
C LEU A 146 18.55 2.84 3.75
N ALA A 147 19.39 2.09 3.02
CA ALA A 147 19.39 2.12 1.55
C ALA A 147 18.06 1.67 0.97
N ILE A 148 17.51 0.56 1.46
CA ILE A 148 16.20 0.05 1.02
C ILE A 148 15.10 1.06 1.32
N GLY A 149 15.06 1.57 2.56
CA GLY A 149 14.02 2.51 2.97
C GLY A 149 14.04 3.80 2.15
N VAL A 150 15.23 4.32 1.86
CA VAL A 150 15.39 5.50 1.00
C VAL A 150 14.97 5.21 -0.44
N ILE A 151 15.44 4.11 -1.04
CA ILE A 151 15.08 3.73 -2.41
C ILE A 151 13.58 3.52 -2.53
N TRP A 152 12.99 2.77 -1.61
CA TRP A 152 11.56 2.47 -1.59
C TRP A 152 10.70 3.70 -1.34
N GLY A 153 11.11 4.58 -0.42
CA GLY A 153 10.44 5.86 -0.17
C GLY A 153 10.46 6.79 -1.40
N LEU A 154 11.62 6.94 -2.03
CA LEU A 154 11.77 7.74 -3.25
C LEU A 154 11.03 7.14 -4.45
N TRP A 155 10.88 5.82 -4.50
CA TRP A 155 10.08 5.15 -5.52
C TRP A 155 8.60 5.57 -5.49
N HIS A 156 8.08 5.97 -4.32
CA HIS A 156 6.74 6.54 -4.19
C HIS A 156 6.66 8.01 -4.61
N ALA A 157 7.79 8.71 -4.78
CA ALA A 157 7.79 10.15 -5.02
C ALA A 157 6.95 10.59 -6.24
N PRO A 158 6.97 9.91 -7.41
CA PRO A 158 6.14 10.29 -8.54
C PRO A 158 4.64 10.27 -8.23
N VAL A 159 4.14 9.21 -7.58
CA VAL A 159 2.71 9.09 -7.26
C VAL A 159 2.30 10.04 -6.14
N ILE A 160 3.20 10.33 -5.19
CA ILE A 160 2.96 11.35 -4.16
C ILE A 160 2.89 12.74 -4.79
N ALA A 161 3.75 13.04 -5.76
CA ALA A 161 3.70 14.30 -6.50
C ALA A 161 2.37 14.47 -7.27
N MET A 162 1.73 13.37 -7.67
CA MET A 162 0.40 13.35 -8.28
C MET A 162 -0.75 13.43 -7.25
N GLY A 163 -0.45 13.57 -5.95
CA GLY A 163 -1.44 13.70 -4.87
C GLY A 163 -1.80 12.40 -4.14
N HIS A 164 -1.12 11.28 -4.42
CA HIS A 164 -1.35 10.03 -3.72
C HIS A 164 -0.90 10.12 -2.25
N ASN A 165 -1.70 9.66 -1.31
CA ASN A 165 -1.49 9.66 0.14
C ASN A 165 -1.31 11.02 0.82
N TYR A 166 -0.74 12.01 0.14
CA TYR A 166 -0.40 13.33 0.71
C TYR A 166 -0.86 14.47 -0.21
N PRO A 167 -2.18 14.59 -0.51
CA PRO A 167 -2.70 15.62 -1.41
C PRO A 167 -2.38 17.02 -0.88
N GLY A 168 -1.80 17.86 -1.73
CA GLY A 168 -1.41 19.23 -1.38
C GLY A 168 -0.05 19.39 -0.68
N TYR A 169 0.58 18.28 -0.24
CA TYR A 169 1.84 18.32 0.52
C TYR A 169 2.91 17.36 -0.04
N PRO A 170 3.25 17.42 -1.34
CA PRO A 170 4.10 16.40 -1.96
C PRO A 170 5.50 16.32 -1.34
N ALA A 171 6.14 17.44 -1.04
CA ALA A 171 7.48 17.44 -0.46
C ALA A 171 7.51 16.80 0.93
N ALA A 172 6.59 17.20 1.82
CA ALA A 172 6.45 16.60 3.14
C ALA A 172 6.06 15.12 3.04
N GLY A 173 5.17 14.79 2.10
CA GLY A 173 4.74 13.42 1.84
C GLY A 173 5.88 12.50 1.42
N ILE A 174 6.76 12.94 0.54
CA ILE A 174 7.94 12.17 0.11
C ILE A 174 8.88 11.92 1.29
N LEU A 175 9.13 12.93 2.13
CA LEU A 175 9.98 12.79 3.31
C LEU A 175 9.36 11.83 4.34
N LEU A 176 8.08 11.97 4.64
CA LEU A 176 7.36 11.10 5.56
C LEU A 176 7.28 9.67 5.06
N MET A 177 7.00 9.47 3.77
CA MET A 177 6.99 8.14 3.16
C MET A 177 8.37 7.50 3.21
N THR A 178 9.43 8.26 2.96
CA THR A 178 10.80 7.76 3.05
C THR A 178 11.14 7.34 4.49
N ALA A 179 10.80 8.14 5.49
CA ALA A 179 10.98 7.79 6.88
C ALA A 179 10.17 6.54 7.28
N TYR A 180 8.94 6.42 6.80
CA TYR A 180 8.09 5.26 7.00
C TYR A 180 8.69 4.00 6.37
N CYS A 181 9.17 4.07 5.13
CA CYS A 181 9.81 2.96 4.44
C CYS A 181 11.12 2.53 5.12
N ILE A 182 11.89 3.45 5.69
CA ILE A 182 13.06 3.12 6.51
C ILE A 182 12.63 2.34 7.76
N GLY A 183 11.57 2.78 8.43
CA GLY A 183 10.98 2.05 9.57
C GLY A 183 10.53 0.64 9.19
N LEU A 184 9.84 0.50 8.07
CA LEU A 184 9.40 -0.80 7.55
C LEU A 184 10.56 -1.72 7.12
N ALA A 185 11.69 -1.17 6.69
CA ALA A 185 12.86 -1.97 6.32
C ALA A 185 13.55 -2.63 7.53
N VAL A 186 13.22 -2.20 8.76
CA VAL A 186 13.77 -2.78 10.01
C VAL A 186 13.05 -4.05 10.44
N VAL A 187 11.78 -4.20 10.04
CA VAL A 187 10.90 -5.33 10.38
C VAL A 187 11.09 -6.49 9.42
#